data_cee2761404bb31cd3338e484af7b3529
#
_entry.id   cee2761404bb31cd3338e484af7b3529
#
_cell.length_a   1.000
_cell.length_b   1.000
_cell.length_c   1.000
_cell.angle_alpha   90.00
_cell.angle_beta   90.00
_cell.angle_gamma   90.00
#
_symmetry.space_group_name_H-M   'P 1'
#
loop_
_entity.id
_entity.type
_entity.pdbx_description
1 polymer ?
#
loop_
_entity_poly.entity_id
_entity_poly.type
_entity_poly.pdbx_seq_one_letter_code
_entity_poly.pdbx_strand_id
1 'polypeptide(L)'
;GYHILLEKPIAQHLEECREIARRARERGVMVGVCHVLRYHPYFAKIREIVASGELGQVVSVNHTASVGLDRATHSYVRGIFRRERESNPILLAKCCHDIDFLLWLTGAHCRSLSSFGSLRWFRAENAPAGAGRRCLDCAIESACPFSARDLYYVRRDWVANFDVPEGKTLDETILEELRTGMYGRCVYH
;
A
#
# COMPACT_ATOMS: atom_id res chain seq x y z
N GLY A 1 11.67 -18.91 23.63
CA GLY A 1 11.47 -17.72 22.77
C GLY A 1 10.00 -17.56 22.41
N TYR A 2 9.61 -16.37 21.94
CA TYR A 2 8.24 -16.12 21.48
C TYR A 2 8.07 -16.52 20.03
N HIS A 3 6.91 -17.04 19.65
CA HIS A 3 6.47 -17.12 18.28
C HIS A 3 6.09 -15.72 17.79
N ILE A 4 6.22 -15.44 16.50
CA ILE A 4 6.04 -14.11 15.93
C ILE A 4 4.97 -14.16 14.85
N LEU A 5 4.00 -13.26 14.91
CA LEU A 5 3.12 -12.92 13.82
C LEU A 5 3.58 -11.58 13.25
N LEU A 6 4.03 -11.59 11.99
CA LEU A 6 4.68 -10.45 11.36
C LEU A 6 3.78 -9.84 10.28
N GLU A 7 3.59 -8.52 10.33
CA GLU A 7 2.92 -7.81 9.25
C GLU A 7 3.74 -7.83 7.95
N LYS A 8 3.02 -7.74 6.85
CA LYS A 8 3.63 -7.64 5.52
C LYS A 8 4.00 -6.16 5.19
N PRO A 9 5.02 -5.94 4.38
CA PRO A 9 5.98 -6.91 3.86
C PRO A 9 6.95 -7.39 4.96
N ILE A 10 7.51 -8.56 4.80
CA ILE A 10 8.39 -9.18 5.80
C ILE A 10 9.58 -8.26 6.12
N ALA A 11 10.24 -7.74 5.09
CA ALA A 11 11.35 -6.80 5.17
C ALA A 11 11.52 -6.09 3.82
N GLN A 12 12.39 -5.08 3.75
CA GLN A 12 12.69 -4.36 2.50
C GLN A 12 13.58 -5.17 1.55
N HIS A 13 14.51 -5.94 2.11
CA HIS A 13 15.51 -6.68 1.34
C HIS A 13 15.38 -8.18 1.53
N LEU A 14 15.69 -8.94 0.48
CA LEU A 14 15.60 -10.39 0.50
C LEU A 14 16.52 -11.01 1.56
N GLU A 15 17.69 -10.42 1.77
CA GLU A 15 18.68 -10.89 2.75
C GLU A 15 18.11 -10.83 4.18
N GLU A 16 17.35 -9.79 4.50
CA GLU A 16 16.67 -9.64 5.80
C GLU A 16 15.59 -10.71 5.97
N CYS A 17 14.81 -11.00 4.93
CA CYS A 17 13.84 -12.10 4.96
C CYS A 17 14.49 -13.45 5.20
N ARG A 18 15.62 -13.70 4.54
CA ARG A 18 16.42 -14.94 4.74
C ARG A 18 16.97 -15.03 6.15
N GLU A 19 17.47 -13.93 6.70
CA GLU A 19 18.01 -13.88 8.06
C GLU A 19 16.92 -14.14 9.10
N ILE A 20 15.72 -13.54 8.96
CA ILE A 20 14.57 -13.81 9.82
C ILE A 20 14.24 -15.31 9.79
N ALA A 21 14.14 -15.90 8.61
CA ALA A 21 13.84 -17.32 8.45
C ALA A 21 14.93 -18.24 9.03
N ARG A 22 16.20 -17.87 8.88
CA ARG A 22 17.34 -18.60 9.45
C ARG A 22 17.29 -18.57 10.98
N ARG A 23 17.15 -17.39 11.59
CA ARG A 23 17.08 -17.22 13.05
C ARG A 23 15.86 -17.91 13.65
N ALA A 24 14.73 -17.88 12.98
CA ALA A 24 13.54 -18.59 13.44
C ALA A 24 13.80 -20.09 13.56
N ARG A 25 14.41 -20.70 12.54
CA ARG A 25 14.79 -22.12 12.56
C ARG A 25 15.80 -22.44 13.66
N GLU A 26 16.85 -21.62 13.80
CA GLU A 26 17.89 -21.84 14.84
C GLU A 26 17.35 -21.75 16.26
N ARG A 27 16.34 -20.93 16.48
CA ARG A 27 15.71 -20.73 17.79
C ARG A 27 14.49 -21.61 18.02
N GLY A 28 14.10 -22.44 17.07
CA GLY A 28 12.91 -23.30 17.17
C GLY A 28 11.61 -22.51 17.36
N VAL A 29 11.52 -21.29 16.78
CA VAL A 29 10.33 -20.45 16.87
C VAL A 29 9.61 -20.36 15.53
N MET A 30 8.28 -20.21 15.59
CA MET A 30 7.46 -19.98 14.40
C MET A 30 7.41 -18.49 14.07
N VAL A 31 7.50 -18.20 12.78
CA VAL A 31 7.21 -16.86 12.23
C VAL A 31 6.10 -17.02 11.20
N GLY A 32 4.93 -16.46 11.49
CA GLY A 32 3.81 -16.35 10.58
C GLY A 32 3.78 -14.98 9.92
N VAL A 33 3.46 -14.91 8.64
CA VAL A 33 3.30 -13.65 7.91
C VAL A 33 1.83 -13.36 7.64
N CYS A 34 1.39 -12.12 7.86
CA CYS A 34 0.00 -11.69 7.73
C CYS A 34 -0.44 -11.55 6.26
N HIS A 35 -0.45 -12.65 5.50
CA HIS A 35 -1.08 -12.71 4.19
C HIS A 35 -2.58 -12.97 4.34
N VAL A 36 -3.29 -11.94 4.78
CA VAL A 36 -4.68 -12.00 5.26
C VAL A 36 -5.70 -12.43 4.19
N LEU A 37 -5.40 -12.29 2.90
CA LEU A 37 -6.30 -12.71 1.83
C LEU A 37 -6.62 -14.21 1.88
N ARG A 38 -5.70 -15.03 2.34
CA ARG A 38 -5.90 -16.49 2.50
C ARG A 38 -7.04 -16.83 3.47
N TYR A 39 -7.32 -15.94 4.42
CA TYR A 39 -8.35 -16.10 5.46
C TYR A 39 -9.66 -15.37 5.16
N HIS A 40 -9.70 -14.59 4.08
CA HIS A 40 -10.92 -13.90 3.67
C HIS A 40 -11.88 -14.90 3.00
N PRO A 41 -13.16 -15.01 3.43
CA PRO A 41 -14.11 -16.04 2.94
C PRO A 41 -14.22 -16.10 1.42
N TYR A 42 -14.23 -14.94 0.75
CA TYR A 42 -14.30 -14.86 -0.71
C TYR A 42 -13.10 -15.55 -1.38
N PHE A 43 -11.88 -15.25 -0.97
CA PHE A 43 -10.68 -15.84 -1.56
C PHE A 43 -10.50 -17.31 -1.16
N ALA A 44 -10.89 -17.67 0.06
CA ALA A 44 -10.91 -19.06 0.50
C ALA A 44 -11.88 -19.90 -0.37
N LYS A 45 -13.06 -19.37 -0.69
CA LYS A 45 -14.02 -20.05 -1.57
C LYS A 45 -13.49 -20.22 -3.00
N ILE A 46 -12.86 -19.21 -3.57
CA ILE A 46 -12.19 -19.34 -4.88
C ILE A 46 -11.15 -20.46 -4.85
N ARG A 47 -10.33 -20.51 -3.80
CA ARG A 47 -9.30 -21.55 -3.64
C ARG A 47 -9.94 -22.95 -3.54
N GLU A 48 -11.03 -23.07 -2.78
CA GLU A 48 -11.79 -24.33 -2.66
C GLU A 48 -12.26 -24.82 -4.03
N ILE A 49 -12.92 -23.95 -4.82
CA ILE A 49 -13.41 -24.29 -6.16
C ILE A 49 -12.26 -24.72 -7.08
N VAL A 50 -11.15 -23.98 -7.09
CA VAL A 50 -9.99 -24.37 -7.90
C VAL A 50 -9.41 -25.71 -7.45
N ALA A 51 -9.33 -25.94 -6.13
CA ALA A 51 -8.78 -27.16 -5.56
C ALA A 51 -9.69 -28.38 -5.73
N SER A 52 -11.02 -28.18 -5.88
CA SER A 52 -11.97 -29.28 -6.10
C SER A 52 -11.80 -29.97 -7.43
N GLY A 53 -11.16 -29.31 -8.40
CA GLY A 53 -11.01 -29.81 -9.76
C GLY A 53 -12.23 -29.58 -10.66
N GLU A 54 -13.31 -28.96 -10.18
CA GLU A 54 -14.51 -28.67 -11.00
C GLU A 54 -14.18 -27.82 -12.25
N LEU A 55 -13.20 -26.95 -12.16
CA LEU A 55 -12.75 -26.11 -13.28
C LEU A 55 -11.73 -26.81 -14.18
N GLY A 56 -11.36 -28.05 -13.87
CA GLY A 56 -10.24 -28.72 -14.52
C GLY A 56 -8.90 -28.11 -14.17
N GLN A 57 -7.93 -28.26 -15.06
CA GLN A 57 -6.59 -27.74 -14.85
C GLN A 57 -6.54 -26.22 -15.13
N VAL A 58 -6.00 -25.45 -14.20
CA VAL A 58 -5.77 -24.01 -14.38
C VAL A 58 -4.66 -23.81 -15.42
N VAL A 59 -5.00 -23.20 -16.55
CA VAL A 59 -4.06 -22.90 -17.64
C VAL A 59 -3.48 -21.50 -17.51
N SER A 60 -4.31 -20.52 -17.14
CA SER A 60 -3.90 -19.13 -16.95
C SER A 60 -4.74 -18.43 -15.90
N VAL A 61 -4.18 -17.39 -15.29
CA VAL A 61 -4.89 -16.50 -14.37
C VAL A 61 -4.65 -15.06 -14.79
N ASN A 62 -5.70 -14.28 -14.93
CA ASN A 62 -5.63 -12.84 -15.07
C ASN A 62 -6.13 -12.23 -13.75
N HIS A 63 -5.27 -11.47 -13.09
CA HIS A 63 -5.57 -10.82 -11.80
C HIS A 63 -5.31 -9.34 -11.87
N THR A 64 -6.30 -8.54 -11.47
CA THR A 64 -6.20 -7.08 -11.43
C THR A 64 -6.39 -6.60 -10.00
N ALA A 65 -5.40 -5.89 -9.48
CA ALA A 65 -5.46 -5.24 -8.17
C ALA A 65 -5.50 -3.72 -8.34
N SER A 66 -6.68 -3.15 -8.27
CA SER A 66 -6.87 -1.71 -8.34
C SER A 66 -6.65 -1.05 -6.98
N VAL A 67 -6.02 0.12 -6.98
CA VAL A 67 -5.89 0.97 -5.79
C VAL A 67 -6.76 2.20 -5.99
N GLY A 68 -7.73 2.40 -5.10
CA GLY A 68 -8.62 3.57 -5.14
C GLY A 68 -7.82 4.88 -5.06
N LEU A 69 -8.34 5.93 -5.68
CA LEU A 69 -7.67 7.21 -5.87
C LEU A 69 -7.19 7.83 -4.56
N ASP A 70 -8.06 7.89 -3.56
CA ASP A 70 -7.73 8.46 -2.25
C ASP A 70 -6.62 7.67 -1.55
N ARG A 71 -6.68 6.34 -1.61
CA ARG A 71 -5.63 5.46 -1.09
C ARG A 71 -4.31 5.67 -1.82
N ALA A 72 -4.36 5.78 -3.15
CA ALA A 72 -3.17 6.00 -3.97
C ALA A 72 -2.50 7.33 -3.61
N THR A 73 -3.27 8.42 -3.56
CA THR A 73 -2.74 9.75 -3.24
C THR A 73 -2.27 9.86 -1.79
N HIS A 74 -3.00 9.26 -0.84
CA HIS A 74 -2.59 9.23 0.56
C HIS A 74 -1.28 8.46 0.76
N SER A 75 -1.22 7.20 0.32
CA SER A 75 -0.12 6.30 0.69
C SER A 75 1.08 6.37 -0.24
N TYR A 76 0.85 6.40 -1.56
CA TYR A 76 1.89 6.19 -2.57
C TYR A 76 2.36 7.48 -3.27
N VAL A 77 1.57 8.56 -3.19
CA VAL A 77 1.97 9.84 -3.80
C VAL A 77 2.45 10.82 -2.75
N ARG A 78 1.73 11.00 -1.64
CA ARG A 78 2.11 11.92 -0.56
C ARG A 78 2.81 11.23 0.61
N GLY A 79 2.33 10.05 0.99
CA GLY A 79 2.66 9.35 2.22
C GLY A 79 3.99 8.60 2.20
N ILE A 80 4.12 7.72 3.17
CA ILE A 80 5.36 6.99 3.47
C ILE A 80 5.86 6.09 2.33
N PHE A 81 4.97 5.59 1.46
CA PHE A 81 5.33 4.74 0.32
C PHE A 81 5.64 5.54 -0.96
N ARG A 82 5.84 6.83 -0.86
CA ARG A 82 6.12 7.74 -1.96
C ARG A 82 7.46 7.47 -2.63
N ARG A 83 8.45 7.07 -1.85
CA ARG A 83 9.81 6.79 -2.33
C ARG A 83 10.28 5.44 -1.84
N GLU A 84 10.75 4.63 -2.79
CA GLU A 84 11.26 3.29 -2.51
C GLU A 84 12.36 3.29 -1.44
N ARG A 85 13.31 4.22 -1.53
CA ARG A 85 14.43 4.33 -0.58
C ARG A 85 14.01 4.68 0.87
N GLU A 86 12.82 5.25 1.05
CA GLU A 86 12.29 5.66 2.35
C GLU A 86 11.37 4.59 2.95
N SER A 87 10.93 3.63 2.13
CA SER A 87 10.02 2.59 2.53
C SER A 87 10.14 1.36 1.61
N ASN A 88 9.11 1.06 0.80
CA ASN A 88 9.05 -0.08 -0.09
C ASN A 88 8.43 0.32 -1.44
N PRO A 89 8.84 -0.29 -2.56
CA PRO A 89 8.11 -0.13 -3.81
C PRO A 89 6.67 -0.64 -3.68
N ILE A 90 5.76 -0.07 -4.43
CA ILE A 90 4.34 -0.46 -4.42
C ILE A 90 4.15 -1.96 -4.66
N LEU A 91 4.99 -2.55 -5.50
CA LEU A 91 4.96 -3.99 -5.78
C LEU A 91 5.15 -4.82 -4.51
N LEU A 92 6.07 -4.42 -3.63
CA LEU A 92 6.30 -5.09 -2.35
C LEU A 92 5.28 -4.65 -1.29
N ALA A 93 5.03 -3.34 -1.17
CA ALA A 93 4.15 -2.81 -0.12
C ALA A 93 2.68 -3.22 -0.28
N LYS A 94 2.20 -3.40 -1.52
CA LYS A 94 0.81 -3.72 -1.83
C LYS A 94 0.66 -5.07 -2.50
N CYS A 95 1.37 -5.33 -3.59
CA CYS A 95 1.12 -6.50 -4.42
C CYS A 95 1.71 -7.81 -3.85
N CYS A 96 2.42 -7.76 -2.73
CA CYS A 96 2.83 -8.98 -2.02
C CYS A 96 1.62 -9.86 -1.64
N HIS A 97 0.47 -9.26 -1.30
CA HIS A 97 -0.77 -10.00 -1.09
C HIS A 97 -1.27 -10.67 -2.35
N ASP A 98 -1.21 -9.98 -3.49
CA ASP A 98 -1.70 -10.47 -4.77
C ASP A 98 -0.83 -11.61 -5.29
N ILE A 99 0.49 -11.46 -5.18
CA ILE A 99 1.46 -12.51 -5.55
C ILE A 99 1.30 -13.74 -4.66
N ASP A 100 1.18 -13.55 -3.35
CA ASP A 100 0.93 -14.62 -2.38
C ASP A 100 -0.38 -15.36 -2.70
N PHE A 101 -1.45 -14.62 -2.98
CA PHE A 101 -2.74 -15.20 -3.35
C PHE A 101 -2.65 -16.04 -4.62
N LEU A 102 -1.99 -15.55 -5.68
CA LEU A 102 -1.84 -16.28 -6.94
C LEU A 102 -1.07 -17.59 -6.76
N LEU A 103 0.02 -17.57 -6.01
CA LEU A 103 0.79 -18.78 -5.70
C LEU A 103 -0.02 -19.77 -4.87
N TRP A 104 -0.74 -19.27 -3.86
CA TRP A 104 -1.61 -20.09 -3.03
C TRP A 104 -2.80 -20.66 -3.81
N LEU A 105 -3.41 -19.85 -4.68
CA LEU A 105 -4.55 -20.26 -5.51
C LEU A 105 -4.21 -21.41 -6.44
N THR A 106 -3.07 -21.30 -7.13
CA THR A 106 -2.63 -22.27 -8.12
C THR A 106 -1.89 -23.47 -7.52
N GLY A 107 -1.34 -23.32 -6.33
CA GLY A 107 -0.44 -24.32 -5.73
C GLY A 107 0.89 -24.48 -6.48
N ALA A 108 1.18 -23.58 -7.41
CA ALA A 108 2.36 -23.62 -8.27
C ALA A 108 3.53 -22.78 -7.72
N HIS A 109 4.73 -23.09 -8.16
CA HIS A 109 5.91 -22.28 -7.90
C HIS A 109 6.20 -21.33 -9.05
N CYS A 110 6.60 -20.09 -8.73
CA CYS A 110 7.01 -19.13 -9.75
C CYS A 110 8.30 -19.61 -10.43
N ARG A 111 8.27 -19.79 -11.75
CA ARG A 111 9.43 -20.16 -12.56
C ARG A 111 10.17 -18.93 -13.09
N SER A 112 9.44 -17.93 -13.52
CA SER A 112 9.99 -16.68 -14.05
C SER A 112 9.02 -15.52 -13.79
N LEU A 113 9.56 -14.31 -13.66
CA LEU A 113 8.81 -13.09 -13.45
C LEU A 113 9.38 -11.98 -14.33
N SER A 114 8.50 -11.19 -14.93
CA SER A 114 8.85 -9.92 -15.55
C SER A 114 7.92 -8.84 -15.01
N SER A 115 8.45 -7.62 -14.78
CA SER A 115 7.68 -6.51 -14.26
C SER A 115 7.94 -5.25 -15.09
N PHE A 116 6.86 -4.56 -15.44
CA PHE A 116 6.88 -3.30 -16.16
C PHE A 116 6.03 -2.28 -15.42
N GLY A 117 6.49 -1.04 -15.35
CA GLY A 117 5.75 0.02 -14.69
C GLY A 117 6.07 1.39 -15.27
N SER A 118 5.16 2.34 -15.11
CA SER A 118 5.39 3.73 -15.47
C SER A 118 4.57 4.67 -14.60
N LEU A 119 5.18 5.78 -14.20
CA LEU A 119 4.46 6.90 -13.60
C LEU A 119 3.92 7.78 -14.72
N ARG A 120 2.59 7.78 -14.90
CA ARG A 120 1.95 8.52 -16.00
C ARG A 120 1.23 9.79 -15.55
N TRP A 121 0.60 9.77 -14.39
CA TRP A 121 -0.33 10.82 -13.99
C TRP A 121 0.28 11.83 -13.01
N PHE A 122 0.84 11.37 -11.92
CA PHE A 122 1.36 12.24 -10.85
C PHE A 122 2.79 12.73 -11.18
N ARG A 123 2.88 13.62 -12.15
CA ARG A 123 4.12 14.18 -12.70
C ARG A 123 3.96 15.69 -12.85
N ALA A 124 5.06 16.44 -12.71
CA ALA A 124 5.04 17.91 -12.76
C ALA A 124 4.45 18.47 -14.07
N GLU A 125 4.73 17.80 -15.19
CA GLU A 125 4.19 18.20 -16.49
C GLU A 125 2.67 18.07 -16.63
N ASN A 126 2.01 17.29 -15.77
CA ASN A 126 0.57 17.11 -15.73
C ASN A 126 -0.11 18.05 -14.73
N ALA A 127 0.65 18.92 -14.05
CA ALA A 127 0.09 19.86 -13.11
C ALA A 127 -0.83 20.87 -13.86
N PRO A 128 -2.11 21.01 -13.46
CA PRO A 128 -2.98 22.02 -14.05
C PRO A 128 -2.42 23.44 -13.83
N ALA A 129 -2.77 24.35 -14.75
CA ALA A 129 -2.43 25.75 -14.58
C ALA A 129 -2.97 26.29 -13.24
N GLY A 130 -2.14 26.99 -12.48
CA GLY A 130 -2.48 27.48 -11.13
C GLY A 130 -2.27 26.47 -9.99
N ALA A 131 -1.77 25.27 -10.27
CA ALA A 131 -1.44 24.33 -9.24
C ALA A 131 -0.29 24.82 -8.35
N GLY A 132 -0.54 24.91 -7.05
CA GLY A 132 0.45 25.25 -6.04
C GLY A 132 1.27 24.01 -5.60
N ARG A 133 2.36 24.24 -4.86
CA ARG A 133 3.15 23.14 -4.29
C ARG A 133 2.46 22.44 -3.12
N ARG A 134 1.56 23.12 -2.45
CA ARG A 134 0.76 22.60 -1.33
C ARG A 134 -0.72 22.92 -1.54
N CYS A 135 -1.60 22.06 -1.04
CA CYS A 135 -3.04 22.21 -1.26
C CYS A 135 -3.61 23.48 -0.59
N LEU A 136 -3.13 23.86 0.59
CA LEU A 136 -3.64 25.04 1.29
C LEU A 136 -3.30 26.36 0.59
N ASP A 137 -2.24 26.39 -0.23
CA ASP A 137 -1.77 27.57 -0.96
C ASP A 137 -2.09 27.46 -2.47
N CYS A 138 -2.98 26.54 -2.86
CA CYS A 138 -3.26 26.23 -4.25
C CYS A 138 -4.48 27.00 -4.75
N ALA A 139 -4.30 27.78 -5.81
CA ALA A 139 -5.38 28.58 -6.38
C ALA A 139 -6.56 27.76 -6.94
N ILE A 140 -6.30 26.51 -7.30
CA ILE A 140 -7.31 25.60 -7.88
C ILE A 140 -7.75 24.50 -6.89
N GLU A 141 -7.46 24.67 -5.60
CA GLU A 141 -7.69 23.62 -4.60
C GLU A 141 -9.14 23.14 -4.56
N SER A 142 -10.10 24.04 -4.59
CA SER A 142 -11.53 23.73 -4.46
C SER A 142 -12.10 22.91 -5.63
N ALA A 143 -11.46 22.93 -6.80
CA ALA A 143 -11.85 22.13 -7.96
C ALA A 143 -10.94 20.89 -8.16
N CYS A 144 -9.96 20.69 -7.31
CA CYS A 144 -8.97 19.63 -7.48
C CYS A 144 -9.50 18.29 -6.96
N PRO A 145 -9.59 17.23 -7.78
CA PRO A 145 -10.04 15.92 -7.34
C PRO A 145 -9.07 15.24 -6.38
N PHE A 146 -7.88 15.80 -6.20
CA PHE A 146 -6.83 15.31 -5.29
C PHE A 146 -6.63 16.25 -4.10
N SER A 147 -7.61 17.11 -3.77
CA SER A 147 -7.47 18.04 -2.68
C SER A 147 -7.17 17.32 -1.35
N ALA A 148 -6.02 17.65 -0.75
CA ALA A 148 -5.68 17.16 0.58
C ALA A 148 -6.55 17.80 1.67
N ARG A 149 -7.00 19.05 1.45
CA ARG A 149 -7.92 19.72 2.35
C ARG A 149 -9.27 19.01 2.36
N ASP A 150 -9.81 18.68 1.18
CA ASP A 150 -11.05 17.90 1.09
C ASP A 150 -10.90 16.54 1.78
N LEU A 151 -9.86 15.79 1.44
CA LEU A 151 -9.62 14.43 1.96
C LEU A 151 -9.50 14.40 3.49
N TYR A 152 -8.64 15.23 4.07
CA TYR A 152 -8.29 15.13 5.50
C TYR A 152 -9.10 16.07 6.39
N TYR A 153 -9.40 17.28 5.94
CA TYR A 153 -10.06 18.27 6.78
C TYR A 153 -11.57 18.26 6.63
N VAL A 154 -12.10 18.12 5.41
CA VAL A 154 -13.55 18.14 5.16
C VAL A 154 -14.16 16.76 5.37
N ARG A 155 -13.68 15.74 4.64
CA ARG A 155 -14.22 14.37 4.72
C ARG A 155 -13.73 13.57 5.91
N ARG A 156 -12.66 14.00 6.56
CA ARG A 156 -12.03 13.30 7.69
C ARG A 156 -11.52 11.90 7.36
N ASP A 157 -11.22 11.63 6.12
CA ASP A 157 -10.64 10.36 5.71
C ASP A 157 -9.18 10.26 6.17
N TRP A 158 -8.76 9.07 6.60
CA TRP A 158 -7.38 8.77 7.02
C TRP A 158 -6.85 9.57 8.21
N VAL A 159 -7.70 10.32 8.93
CA VAL A 159 -7.27 11.16 10.06
C VAL A 159 -6.82 10.35 11.28
N ALA A 160 -7.23 9.08 11.38
CA ALA A 160 -6.75 8.18 12.42
C ALA A 160 -5.24 7.91 12.36
N ASN A 161 -4.58 8.25 11.25
CA ASN A 161 -3.13 8.16 11.10
C ASN A 161 -2.38 9.40 11.60
N PHE A 162 -3.10 10.42 12.06
CA PHE A 162 -2.49 11.64 12.59
C PHE A 162 -2.36 11.53 14.11
N ASP A 163 -1.14 11.64 14.57
CA ASP A 163 -0.84 11.71 16.00
C ASP A 163 -1.21 13.11 16.52
N VAL A 164 -2.17 13.19 17.42
CA VAL A 164 -2.65 14.46 17.97
C VAL A 164 -1.88 14.75 19.26
N PRO A 165 -0.97 15.76 19.26
CA PRO A 165 -0.22 16.11 20.44
C PRO A 165 -1.10 16.57 21.60
N GLU A 166 -0.63 16.37 22.82
CA GLU A 166 -1.31 16.88 24.01
C GLU A 166 -1.50 18.40 23.91
N GLY A 167 -2.72 18.85 24.22
CA GLY A 167 -3.12 20.26 24.15
C GLY A 167 -3.49 20.77 22.76
N LYS A 168 -3.43 19.95 21.72
CA LYS A 168 -3.93 20.31 20.38
C LYS A 168 -5.25 19.61 20.05
N THR A 169 -6.03 20.27 19.22
CA THR A 169 -7.21 19.65 18.60
C THR A 169 -6.83 18.87 17.35
N LEU A 170 -7.68 17.95 16.91
CA LEU A 170 -7.51 17.24 15.64
C LEU A 170 -7.45 18.21 14.46
N ASP A 171 -8.27 19.26 14.46
CA ASP A 171 -8.30 20.29 13.41
C ASP A 171 -6.99 21.04 13.27
N GLU A 172 -6.42 21.47 14.40
CA GLU A 172 -5.11 22.13 14.41
C GLU A 172 -4.02 21.20 13.91
N THR A 173 -4.05 19.95 14.32
CA THR A 173 -3.08 18.93 13.88
C THR A 173 -3.18 18.69 12.37
N ILE A 174 -4.40 18.52 11.83
CA ILE A 174 -4.61 18.36 10.39
C ILE A 174 -4.09 19.59 9.62
N LEU A 175 -4.47 20.79 10.05
CA LEU A 175 -4.07 22.02 9.36
C LEU A 175 -2.55 22.23 9.40
N GLU A 176 -1.90 21.89 10.49
CA GLU A 176 -0.45 21.93 10.60
C GLU A 176 0.23 20.93 9.64
N GLU A 177 -0.26 19.68 9.63
CA GLU A 177 0.20 18.66 8.69
C GLU A 177 0.01 19.09 7.24
N LEU A 178 -1.12 19.70 6.90
CA LEU A 178 -1.36 20.21 5.56
C LEU A 178 -0.46 21.40 5.20
N ARG A 179 -0.02 22.21 6.18
CA ARG A 179 0.91 23.32 5.95
C ARG A 179 2.35 22.85 5.80
N THR A 180 2.81 21.94 6.65
CA THR A 180 4.23 21.62 6.80
C THR A 180 4.58 20.18 6.47
N GLY A 181 3.69 19.24 6.73
CA GLY A 181 3.89 17.82 6.61
C GLY A 181 3.76 17.27 5.18
N MET A 182 3.91 15.95 5.06
CA MET A 182 3.92 15.28 3.77
C MET A 182 2.54 15.28 3.09
N TYR A 183 1.47 15.19 3.86
CA TYR A 183 0.12 15.04 3.32
C TYR A 183 -0.46 16.30 2.69
N GLY A 184 0.08 17.48 3.00
CA GLY A 184 -0.32 18.73 2.34
C GLY A 184 0.30 18.98 0.97
N ARG A 185 1.23 18.14 0.52
CA ARG A 185 1.92 18.32 -0.77
C ARG A 185 0.97 18.13 -1.95
N CYS A 186 1.21 18.87 -3.01
CA CYS A 186 0.55 18.63 -4.29
C CYS A 186 0.95 17.26 -4.86
N VAL A 187 0.01 16.56 -5.49
CA VAL A 187 0.28 15.25 -6.10
C VAL A 187 1.17 15.33 -7.36
N TYR A 188 1.37 16.52 -7.90
CA TYR A 188 2.15 16.76 -9.10
C TYR A 188 3.58 17.28 -8.82
N HIS A 189 3.95 17.52 -7.52
CA HIS A 189 5.24 18.13 -7.15
C HIS A 189 6.07 17.31 -6.15
#